data_cda4a610a2af79e41b548e5816d2e662
#
_entry.id   cda4a610a2af79e41b548e5816d2e662
#
_cell.length_a   1.000
_cell.length_b   1.000
_cell.length_c   1.000
_cell.angle_alpha   90.00
_cell.angle_beta   90.00
_cell.angle_gamma   90.00
#
_symmetry.space_group_name_H-M   'P 1'
#
loop_
_entity.id
_entity.type
_entity.pdbx_description
1 polymer ?
#
loop_
_entity_poly.entity_id
_entity_poly.type
_entity_poly.pdbx_seq_one_letter_code
_entity_poly.pdbx_strand_id
1 'polypeptide(L)' 'MYKNVKAEQARAGMTNQQVANVLGLSRRGYENKLKTGHFTINECRKLCEMFSCGFDYLFSTTE' A
#
# COMPACT_ATOMS: atom_id res chain seq x y z
N MET A 1 8.24 -5.33 -1.54
CA MET A 1 7.89 -5.83 -2.86
C MET A 1 7.31 -4.75 -3.75
N TYR A 2 6.34 -3.99 -3.30
CA TYR A 2 5.71 -2.96 -4.13
C TYR A 2 6.31 -1.60 -3.78
N LYS A 3 7.42 -1.27 -4.46
CA LYS A 3 8.15 -0.03 -4.18
C LYS A 3 7.29 1.21 -4.35
N ASN A 4 6.38 1.18 -5.33
CA ASN A 4 5.56 2.36 -5.61
C ASN A 4 4.54 2.62 -4.50
N VAL A 5 4.09 1.59 -3.80
CA VAL A 5 3.21 1.79 -2.65
C VAL A 5 3.91 2.63 -1.59
N LYS A 6 5.15 2.26 -1.25
CA LYS A 6 5.92 3.01 -0.25
C LYS A 6 6.27 4.41 -0.74
N ALA A 7 6.58 4.54 -2.04
CA ALA A 7 6.89 5.85 -2.61
C ALA A 7 5.71 6.79 -2.51
N GLU A 8 4.51 6.31 -2.84
CA GLU A 8 3.31 7.15 -2.77
C GLU A 8 2.92 7.43 -1.33
N GLN A 9 3.13 6.45 -0.44
CA GLN A 9 2.90 6.67 0.98
C GLN A 9 3.79 7.80 1.51
N ALA A 10 5.06 7.79 1.13
CA ALA A 10 6.01 8.82 1.54
C ALA A 10 5.61 10.18 0.98
N ARG A 11 5.18 10.19 -0.29
CA ARG A 11 4.74 11.42 -0.94
C ARG A 11 3.52 12.02 -0.25
N ALA A 12 2.62 11.16 0.21
CA ALA A 12 1.42 11.58 0.93
C ALA A 12 1.70 11.94 2.40
N GLY A 13 2.92 11.70 2.87
CA GLY A 13 3.28 12.01 4.25
C GLY A 13 2.59 11.12 5.27
N MET A 14 2.27 9.89 4.91
CA MET A 14 1.54 8.97 5.79
C MET A 14 2.49 7.97 6.45
N THR A 15 2.21 7.68 7.72
CA THR A 15 2.95 6.64 8.44
C THR A 15 2.35 5.27 8.11
N ASN A 16 3.11 4.20 8.41
CA ASN A 16 2.61 2.84 8.24
C ASN A 16 1.33 2.62 9.05
N GLN A 17 1.27 3.19 10.27
CA GLN A 17 0.07 3.03 11.10
C GLN A 17 -1.14 3.71 10.48
N GLN A 18 -0.94 4.88 9.87
CA GLN A 18 -2.05 5.60 9.24
C GLN A 18 -2.59 4.82 8.04
N VAL A 19 -1.72 4.27 7.22
CA VAL A 19 -2.16 3.46 6.08
C VAL A 19 -2.84 2.20 6.57
N ALA A 20 -2.27 1.54 7.58
CA ALA A 20 -2.86 0.34 8.15
C ALA A 20 -4.27 0.61 8.65
N ASN A 21 -4.48 1.75 9.33
CA ASN A 21 -5.81 2.11 9.84
C ASN A 21 -6.83 2.22 8.72
N VAL A 22 -6.45 2.82 7.60
CA VAL A 22 -7.35 2.94 6.44
C VAL A 22 -7.72 1.56 5.89
N LEU A 23 -6.75 0.64 5.88
CA LEU A 23 -6.96 -0.71 5.37
C LEU A 23 -7.63 -1.64 6.38
N GLY A 24 -7.80 -1.20 7.60
CA GLY A 24 -8.37 -2.05 8.65
C GLY A 24 -7.39 -3.09 9.15
N LEU A 25 -6.10 -2.80 9.10
CA LEU A 25 -5.05 -3.71 9.49
C LEU A 25 -4.28 -3.15 10.68
N SER A 26 -3.58 -4.05 11.40
CA SER A 26 -2.57 -3.60 12.35
C SER A 26 -1.35 -3.09 11.57
N ARG A 27 -0.51 -2.29 12.23
CA ARG A 27 0.70 -1.81 11.58
C ARG A 27 1.58 -2.97 11.11
N ARG A 28 1.75 -3.97 11.97
CA ARG A 28 2.55 -5.14 11.61
C ARG A 28 1.95 -5.91 10.44
N GLY A 29 0.61 -6.01 10.41
CA GLY A 29 -0.07 -6.67 9.30
C GLY A 29 0.20 -5.98 7.98
N TYR A 30 0.13 -4.65 7.99
CA TYR A 30 0.44 -3.87 6.79
C TYR A 30 1.90 -4.06 6.37
N GLU A 31 2.82 -3.98 7.34
CA GLU A 31 4.24 -4.15 7.05
C GLU A 31 4.54 -5.53 6.47
N ASN A 32 3.88 -6.56 7.00
CA ASN A 32 4.04 -7.91 6.46
C ASN A 32 3.53 -8.00 5.03
N LYS A 33 2.40 -7.36 4.73
CA LYS A 33 1.85 -7.38 3.38
C LYS A 33 2.75 -6.63 2.41
N LEU A 34 3.37 -5.55 2.86
CA LEU A 34 4.37 -4.86 2.03
C LEU A 34 5.54 -5.77 1.67
N LYS A 35 5.95 -6.59 2.63
CA LYS A 35 7.07 -7.49 2.43
C LYS A 35 6.72 -8.66 1.54
N THR A 36 5.55 -9.26 1.74
CA THR A 36 5.14 -10.47 1.01
C THR A 36 4.34 -10.20 -0.25
N GLY A 37 3.72 -9.03 -0.34
CA GLY A 37 2.89 -8.68 -1.48
C GLY A 37 1.49 -9.28 -1.44
N HIS A 38 1.06 -9.83 -0.31
CA HIS A 38 -0.22 -10.54 -0.21
C HIS A 38 -1.36 -9.59 0.17
N PHE A 39 -1.61 -8.58 -0.66
CA PHE A 39 -2.75 -7.69 -0.47
C PHE A 39 -4.00 -8.30 -1.09
N THR A 40 -5.13 -8.12 -0.41
CA THR A 40 -6.42 -8.52 -0.98
C THR A 40 -6.84 -7.50 -2.03
N ILE A 41 -7.83 -7.89 -2.86
CA ILE A 41 -8.37 -7.01 -3.88
C ILE A 41 -8.91 -5.72 -3.26
N ASN A 42 -9.64 -5.85 -2.13
CA ASN A 42 -10.18 -4.67 -1.46
C ASN A 42 -9.09 -3.74 -0.95
N GLU A 43 -8.01 -4.32 -0.42
CA GLU A 43 -6.88 -3.53 0.05
C GLU A 43 -6.19 -2.81 -1.11
N CYS A 44 -6.02 -3.51 -2.22
CA CYS A 44 -5.44 -2.89 -3.41
C CYS A 44 -6.29 -1.71 -3.88
N ARG A 45 -7.61 -1.89 -3.89
CA ARG A 45 -8.51 -0.83 -4.32
C ARG A 45 -8.41 0.37 -3.40
N LYS A 46 -8.38 0.14 -2.09
CA LYS A 46 -8.26 1.25 -1.13
C LYS A 46 -6.95 2.00 -1.30
N LEU A 47 -5.86 1.28 -1.54
CA LEU A 47 -4.57 1.92 -1.76
C LEU A 47 -4.59 2.78 -3.02
N CYS A 48 -5.18 2.28 -4.11
CA CYS A 48 -5.29 3.04 -5.34
C CYS A 48 -6.10 4.32 -5.13
N GLU A 49 -7.20 4.22 -4.40
CA GLU A 49 -8.05 5.38 -4.12
C GLU A 49 -7.33 6.36 -3.20
N MET A 50 -6.66 5.84 -2.18
CA MET A 50 -5.98 6.68 -1.19
C MET A 50 -4.88 7.52 -1.83
N PHE A 51 -4.12 6.92 -2.73
CA PHE A 51 -2.99 7.59 -3.38
C PHE A 51 -3.32 8.15 -4.75
N SER A 52 -4.56 7.98 -5.22
CA SER A 52 -5.01 8.45 -6.53
C SER A 52 -4.12 7.93 -7.65
N CYS A 53 -3.77 6.65 -7.57
CA CYS A 53 -2.88 6.00 -8.54
C CYS A 53 -3.57 4.82 -9.19
N GLY A 54 -3.15 4.50 -10.42
CA GLY A 54 -3.64 3.32 -11.10
C GLY A 54 -3.06 2.05 -10.50
N PHE A 55 -3.80 0.96 -10.64
CA PHE A 55 -3.39 -0.34 -10.10
C PHE A 55 -2.05 -0.79 -10.70
N ASP A 56 -1.91 -0.67 -12.01
CA ASP A 56 -0.70 -1.15 -12.69
C ASP A 56 0.56 -0.46 -12.17
N TYR A 57 0.46 0.85 -11.96
CA TYR A 57 1.60 1.60 -11.43
C TYR A 57 1.89 1.19 -9.98
N LEU A 58 0.84 1.19 -9.15
CA LEU A 58 1.02 1.04 -7.70
C LEU A 58 1.56 -0.36 -7.35
N PHE A 59 1.11 -1.37 -8.07
CA PHE A 59 1.47 -2.75 -7.77
C PHE A 59 2.44 -3.35 -8.78
N SER A 60 3.19 -2.49 -9.47
CA SER A 60 4.26 -2.93 -10.34
C SER A 60 5.39 -3.51 -9.51
N THR A 61 5.88 -4.67 -9.93
CA THR A 61 7.04 -5.32 -9.30
C THR A 61 8.27 -5.25 -10.19
N THR A 62 8.15 -4.60 -11.34
CA THR A 62 9.26 -4.49 -12.28
C THR A 62 10.30 -3.50 -11.77
N GLU A 63 11.54 -3.79 -12.03
CA GLU A 63 12.66 -2.91 -11.65
C GLU A 63 12.70 -1.68 -12.50
#